data_c54024d5f66608b79ed4dbf8f80dde42
#
_entry.id   c54024d5f66608b79ed4dbf8f80dde42
#
_cell.length_a   1.000
_cell.length_b   1.000
_cell.length_c   1.000
_cell.angle_alpha   90.00
_cell.angle_beta   90.00
_cell.angle_gamma   90.00
#
_symmetry.space_group_name_H-M   'P 1'
#
loop_
_entity.id
_entity.type
_entity.pdbx_description
1 polymer ?
#
loop_
_entity_poly.entity_id
_entity_poly.type
_entity_poly.pdbx_seq_one_letter_code
_entity_poly.pdbx_strand_id
1 'polypeptide(L)'
;MKKFFPLLFLLFISAQIFAQNKDYQTVTNIHYYDETTNKSDIYINERCILDIYIPKNVKNFSTVIWFHGGGLTGGNKEIPKYLQEKGIAVIGVNYRLSPKVNAAKAIDDAAAATAWVFKNIKNYGGNENLIFISGHSAGGYLASMVALNKDYLAKYNIDANRLAGIIPFSGHAITHFTIRKEKGFPEYKPLIDEFAPIYFVRADAPTNVVDYR
;
A
#
# COMPACT_ATOMS: atom_id res chain seq x y z
N MET A 1 -39.46 17.31 65.50
CA MET A 1 -38.09 16.85 65.20
C MET A 1 -38.02 16.26 63.77
N LYS A 2 -37.58 17.03 62.81
CA LYS A 2 -37.44 16.58 61.39
C LYS A 2 -36.03 16.03 61.17
N LYS A 3 -35.89 14.73 60.86
CA LYS A 3 -34.63 14.08 60.54
C LYS A 3 -34.26 14.41 59.11
N PHE A 4 -33.15 15.12 58.92
CA PHE A 4 -32.52 15.33 57.64
C PHE A 4 -31.69 14.09 57.30
N PHE A 5 -31.99 13.45 56.17
CA PHE A 5 -31.14 12.39 55.58
C PHE A 5 -30.25 13.05 54.52
N PRO A 6 -28.94 12.98 54.61
CA PRO A 6 -28.10 13.49 53.53
C PRO A 6 -28.05 12.48 52.37
N LEU A 7 -28.53 12.91 51.22
CA LEU A 7 -28.45 12.17 49.98
C LEU A 7 -26.99 12.25 49.47
N LEU A 8 -26.27 11.15 49.63
CA LEU A 8 -24.89 11.02 49.13
C LEU A 8 -24.93 10.78 47.61
N PHE A 9 -24.68 11.83 46.82
CA PHE A 9 -24.56 11.75 45.36
C PHE A 9 -23.20 11.15 45.00
N LEU A 10 -23.13 9.85 44.73
CA LEU A 10 -21.94 9.19 44.16
C LEU A 10 -21.81 9.58 42.68
N LEU A 11 -20.95 10.54 42.40
CA LEU A 11 -20.47 10.84 41.04
C LEU A 11 -19.61 9.68 40.55
N PHE A 12 -20.18 8.80 39.74
CA PHE A 12 -19.39 7.86 38.90
C PHE A 12 -18.72 8.66 37.78
N ILE A 13 -17.49 9.09 38.03
CA ILE A 13 -16.59 9.53 36.94
C ILE A 13 -16.16 8.28 36.21
N SER A 14 -16.83 7.94 35.11
CA SER A 14 -16.33 6.98 34.16
C SER A 14 -15.12 7.59 33.44
N ALA A 15 -13.92 7.36 33.98
CA ALA A 15 -12.69 7.59 33.25
C ALA A 15 -12.69 6.63 32.05
N GLN A 16 -13.07 7.14 30.90
CA GLN A 16 -12.79 6.46 29.65
C GLN A 16 -11.26 6.50 29.47
N ILE A 17 -10.60 5.46 29.93
CA ILE A 17 -9.21 5.18 29.60
C ILE A 17 -9.22 4.90 28.11
N PHE A 18 -8.85 5.89 27.30
CA PHE A 18 -8.38 5.64 25.97
C PHE A 18 -7.10 4.81 26.10
N ALA A 19 -7.26 3.50 26.18
CA ALA A 19 -6.17 2.57 26.05
C ALA A 19 -5.58 2.82 24.67
N GLN A 20 -4.44 3.50 24.61
CA GLN A 20 -3.58 3.50 23.42
C GLN A 20 -3.39 2.04 23.06
N ASN A 21 -3.90 1.63 21.92
CA ASN A 21 -4.01 0.23 21.54
C ASN A 21 -2.60 -0.35 21.39
N LYS A 22 -2.09 -0.98 22.46
CA LYS A 22 -0.74 -1.57 22.54
C LYS A 22 -0.60 -2.83 21.67
N ASP A 23 -1.65 -3.20 20.95
CA ASP A 23 -1.74 -4.47 20.22
C ASP A 23 -1.11 -4.42 18.82
N TYR A 24 -0.55 -3.27 18.41
CA TYR A 24 0.14 -3.10 17.13
C TYR A 24 1.58 -2.65 17.31
N GLN A 25 2.40 -2.96 16.32
CA GLN A 25 3.76 -2.46 16.21
C GLN A 25 4.05 -2.00 14.79
N THR A 26 4.97 -1.04 14.68
CA THR A 26 5.48 -0.56 13.40
C THR A 26 6.96 -0.88 13.30
N VAL A 27 7.37 -1.47 12.18
CA VAL A 27 8.77 -1.62 11.78
C VAL A 27 8.99 -0.69 10.59
N THR A 28 9.96 0.21 10.68
CA THR A 28 10.13 1.30 9.72
C THR A 28 11.38 1.15 8.87
N ASN A 29 11.35 1.77 7.68
CA ASN A 29 12.50 1.93 6.78
C ASN A 29 13.16 0.61 6.37
N ILE A 30 12.36 -0.40 6.05
CA ILE A 30 12.85 -1.67 5.54
C ILE A 30 13.10 -1.52 4.03
N HIS A 31 14.31 -1.79 3.58
CA HIS A 31 14.64 -1.83 2.17
C HIS A 31 14.01 -3.06 1.50
N TYR A 32 13.35 -2.88 0.35
CA TYR A 32 12.74 -3.98 -0.38
C TYR A 32 13.58 -4.49 -1.56
N TYR A 33 14.64 -3.79 -1.94
CA TYR A 33 15.70 -4.33 -2.79
C TYR A 33 16.80 -4.99 -1.95
N ASP A 34 17.60 -5.84 -2.57
CA ASP A 34 18.78 -6.44 -1.95
C ASP A 34 19.89 -5.40 -1.69
N GLU A 35 20.86 -5.77 -0.86
CA GLU A 35 21.93 -4.87 -0.43
C GLU A 35 22.79 -4.38 -1.63
N THR A 36 23.01 -5.23 -2.61
CA THR A 36 23.80 -4.89 -3.81
C THR A 36 23.10 -3.81 -4.62
N THR A 37 21.78 -3.98 -4.86
CA THR A 37 20.95 -3.02 -5.57
C THR A 37 20.86 -1.69 -4.80
N ASN A 38 20.67 -1.73 -3.47
CA ASN A 38 20.62 -0.52 -2.65
C ASN A 38 21.94 0.27 -2.67
N LYS A 39 23.09 -0.42 -2.71
CA LYS A 39 24.39 0.23 -2.78
C LYS A 39 24.73 0.78 -4.17
N SER A 40 24.07 0.29 -5.22
CA SER A 40 24.35 0.71 -6.61
C SER A 40 23.77 2.10 -6.95
N ASP A 41 22.75 2.54 -6.23
CA ASP A 41 22.06 3.82 -6.50
C ASP A 41 21.57 4.44 -5.16
N ILE A 42 22.10 5.60 -4.82
CA ILE A 42 21.74 6.32 -3.58
C ILE A 42 20.24 6.63 -3.53
N TYR A 43 19.58 6.88 -4.65
CA TYR A 43 18.17 7.18 -4.68
C TYR A 43 17.29 5.94 -4.45
N ILE A 44 17.76 4.75 -4.88
CA ILE A 44 17.15 3.48 -4.47
C ILE A 44 17.26 3.33 -2.96
N ASN A 45 18.45 3.53 -2.40
CA ASN A 45 18.67 3.40 -0.97
C ASN A 45 17.82 4.37 -0.14
N GLU A 46 17.60 5.59 -0.62
CA GLU A 46 16.78 6.60 0.07
C GLU A 46 15.27 6.33 -0.05
N ARG A 47 14.81 5.90 -1.23
CA ARG A 47 13.37 5.87 -1.53
C ARG A 47 12.76 4.49 -1.54
N CYS A 48 13.52 3.44 -1.86
CA CYS A 48 12.96 2.10 -2.02
C CYS A 48 12.85 1.38 -0.66
N ILE A 49 12.09 1.98 0.24
CA ILE A 49 11.83 1.54 1.62
C ILE A 49 10.34 1.44 1.90
N LEU A 50 9.99 0.59 2.85
CA LEU A 50 8.63 0.40 3.32
C LEU A 50 8.55 0.40 4.86
N ASP A 51 7.34 0.66 5.38
CA ASP A 51 7.00 0.50 6.78
C ASP A 51 5.98 -0.62 6.93
N ILE A 52 6.10 -1.41 7.99
CA ILE A 52 5.17 -2.49 8.31
C ILE A 52 4.42 -2.14 9.60
N TYR A 53 3.10 -2.04 9.52
CA TYR A 53 2.21 -1.91 10.67
C TYR A 53 1.46 -3.23 10.86
N ILE A 54 1.69 -3.93 11.98
CA ILE A 54 1.19 -5.29 12.21
C ILE A 54 0.57 -5.47 13.59
N PRO A 55 -0.46 -6.33 13.72
CA PRO A 55 -0.98 -6.75 15.02
C PRO A 55 0.04 -7.66 15.74
N LYS A 56 0.24 -7.45 17.07
CA LYS A 56 1.29 -8.15 17.85
C LYS A 56 0.93 -9.61 18.16
N ASN A 57 -0.28 -9.88 18.59
CA ASN A 57 -0.67 -11.19 19.14
C ASN A 57 -1.60 -11.96 18.19
N VAL A 58 -1.63 -11.58 16.93
CA VAL A 58 -2.42 -12.23 15.89
C VAL A 58 -1.48 -12.93 14.93
N LYS A 59 -1.89 -14.09 14.46
CA LYS A 59 -1.21 -14.83 13.40
C LYS A 59 -2.16 -15.04 12.24
N ASN A 60 -1.59 -15.30 11.07
CA ASN A 60 -2.35 -15.60 9.87
C ASN A 60 -3.25 -14.45 9.39
N PHE A 61 -2.84 -13.20 9.71
CA PHE A 61 -3.58 -11.99 9.34
C PHE A 61 -3.45 -11.65 7.85
N SER A 62 -4.46 -10.95 7.32
CA SER A 62 -4.44 -10.37 5.98
C SER A 62 -3.49 -9.17 5.93
N THR A 63 -2.92 -8.90 4.76
CA THR A 63 -1.97 -7.81 4.53
C THR A 63 -2.45 -6.92 3.40
N VAL A 64 -2.46 -5.61 3.61
CA VAL A 64 -2.71 -4.60 2.59
C VAL A 64 -1.40 -3.88 2.27
N ILE A 65 -0.93 -3.98 1.03
CA ILE A 65 0.17 -3.16 0.51
C ILE A 65 -0.43 -1.84 0.05
N TRP A 66 0.05 -0.73 0.62
CA TRP A 66 -0.45 0.60 0.34
C TRP A 66 0.58 1.47 -0.37
N PHE A 67 0.24 1.92 -1.57
CA PHE A 67 1.02 2.90 -2.33
C PHE A 67 0.38 4.28 -2.19
N HIS A 68 1.19 5.27 -1.80
CA HIS A 68 0.73 6.66 -1.65
C HIS A 68 0.41 7.32 -3.00
N GLY A 69 -0.37 8.39 -2.97
CA GLY A 69 -0.62 9.24 -4.12
C GLY A 69 0.52 10.24 -4.38
N GLY A 70 0.25 11.22 -5.22
CA GLY A 70 1.20 12.31 -5.51
C GLY A 70 1.70 12.35 -6.97
N GLY A 71 0.92 11.81 -7.91
CA GLY A 71 1.15 11.97 -9.35
C GLY A 71 2.45 11.35 -9.88
N LEU A 72 3.06 10.40 -9.18
CA LEU A 72 4.40 9.85 -9.44
C LEU A 72 5.54 10.89 -9.34
N THR A 73 5.26 12.08 -8.82
CA THR A 73 6.22 13.19 -8.69
C THR A 73 6.43 13.65 -7.25
N GLY A 74 5.60 13.18 -6.32
CA GLY A 74 5.64 13.54 -4.90
C GLY A 74 4.99 12.49 -4.02
N GLY A 75 4.96 12.76 -2.71
CA GLY A 75 4.37 11.89 -1.69
C GLY A 75 5.39 11.05 -0.92
N ASN A 76 4.93 10.46 0.16
CA ASN A 76 5.71 9.59 1.03
C ASN A 76 4.86 8.42 1.53
N LYS A 77 5.54 7.32 1.90
CA LYS A 77 4.90 6.17 2.53
C LYS A 77 4.11 6.58 3.77
N GLU A 78 2.98 5.95 3.94
CA GLU A 78 2.08 6.19 5.05
C GLU A 78 1.34 4.91 5.46
N ILE A 79 0.88 4.87 6.69
CA ILE A 79 -0.09 3.90 7.17
C ILE A 79 -1.42 4.63 7.33
N PRO A 80 -2.37 4.50 6.40
CA PRO A 80 -3.63 5.23 6.45
C PRO A 80 -4.40 4.97 7.75
N LYS A 81 -4.86 6.03 8.42
CA LYS A 81 -5.54 5.93 9.72
C LYS A 81 -6.76 4.99 9.68
N TYR A 82 -7.52 5.01 8.59
CA TYR A 82 -8.71 4.18 8.43
C TYR A 82 -8.43 2.68 8.25
N LEU A 83 -7.16 2.30 7.94
CA LEU A 83 -6.71 0.91 7.90
C LEU A 83 -6.07 0.44 9.21
N GLN A 84 -5.80 1.35 10.15
CA GLN A 84 -5.19 0.99 11.42
C GLN A 84 -6.19 0.28 12.34
N GLU A 85 -5.68 -0.59 13.19
CA GLU A 85 -6.45 -1.30 14.24
C GLU A 85 -7.63 -2.15 13.71
N LYS A 86 -7.47 -2.73 12.50
CA LYS A 86 -8.49 -3.57 11.84
C LYS A 86 -8.19 -5.07 11.87
N GLY A 87 -7.23 -5.53 12.67
CA GLY A 87 -6.82 -6.95 12.69
C GLY A 87 -5.97 -7.35 11.49
N ILE A 88 -5.54 -6.41 10.65
CA ILE A 88 -4.75 -6.63 9.43
C ILE A 88 -3.37 -5.99 9.54
N ALA A 89 -2.43 -6.42 8.71
CA ALA A 89 -1.21 -5.69 8.45
C ALA A 89 -1.40 -4.65 7.35
N VAL A 90 -0.70 -3.51 7.48
CA VAL A 90 -0.61 -2.50 6.43
C VAL A 90 0.86 -2.22 6.14
N ILE A 91 1.23 -2.28 4.86
CA ILE A 91 2.58 -2.02 4.38
C ILE A 91 2.58 -0.71 3.62
N GLY A 92 3.08 0.36 4.22
CA GLY A 92 3.23 1.65 3.57
C GLY A 92 4.51 1.69 2.73
N VAL A 93 4.40 1.94 1.44
CA VAL A 93 5.52 1.81 0.49
C VAL A 93 5.90 3.16 -0.10
N ASN A 94 7.19 3.50 -0.03
CA ASN A 94 7.81 4.53 -0.85
C ASN A 94 8.31 3.93 -2.16
N TYR A 95 8.34 4.75 -3.20
CA TYR A 95 8.88 4.42 -4.53
C TYR A 95 9.58 5.64 -5.12
N ARG A 96 10.46 5.44 -6.09
CA ARG A 96 11.18 6.54 -6.76
C ARG A 96 10.24 7.41 -7.58
N LEU A 97 10.53 8.69 -7.65
CA LEU A 97 9.66 9.72 -8.20
C LEU A 97 10.31 10.43 -9.39
N SER A 98 9.48 10.79 -10.36
CA SER A 98 9.84 11.73 -11.42
C SER A 98 10.07 13.13 -10.81
N PRO A 99 10.98 13.97 -11.35
CA PRO A 99 11.83 13.71 -12.52
C PRO A 99 13.21 13.09 -12.17
N LYS A 100 13.46 12.69 -10.91
CA LYS A 100 14.75 12.08 -10.55
C LYS A 100 14.98 10.75 -11.28
N VAL A 101 13.90 10.04 -11.59
CA VAL A 101 13.85 8.90 -12.50
C VAL A 101 12.65 9.03 -13.43
N ASN A 102 12.64 8.28 -14.54
CA ASN A 102 11.43 8.16 -15.37
C ASN A 102 10.27 7.60 -14.52
N ALA A 103 9.08 8.19 -14.66
CA ALA A 103 7.90 7.83 -13.85
C ALA A 103 7.51 6.34 -13.94
N ALA A 104 7.81 5.67 -15.06
CA ALA A 104 7.59 4.23 -15.21
C ALA A 104 8.41 3.40 -14.21
N LYS A 105 9.54 3.91 -13.70
CA LYS A 105 10.33 3.22 -12.66
C LYS A 105 9.57 3.01 -11.35
N ALA A 106 8.58 3.84 -11.06
CA ALA A 106 7.71 3.65 -9.90
C ALA A 106 6.92 2.33 -9.97
N ILE A 107 6.61 1.83 -11.17
CA ILE A 107 5.93 0.53 -11.34
C ILE A 107 6.88 -0.62 -11.01
N ASP A 108 8.16 -0.54 -11.46
CA ASP A 108 9.18 -1.52 -11.10
C ASP A 108 9.39 -1.57 -9.59
N ASP A 109 9.44 -0.41 -8.92
CA ASP A 109 9.60 -0.30 -7.48
C ASP A 109 8.38 -0.86 -6.73
N ALA A 110 7.17 -0.59 -7.21
CA ALA A 110 5.95 -1.16 -6.64
C ALA A 110 5.90 -2.68 -6.77
N ALA A 111 6.37 -3.23 -7.90
CA ALA A 111 6.49 -4.67 -8.10
C ALA A 111 7.54 -5.29 -7.17
N ALA A 112 8.69 -4.65 -7.00
CA ALA A 112 9.75 -5.11 -6.08
C ALA A 112 9.26 -5.13 -4.63
N ALA A 113 8.57 -4.07 -4.17
CA ALA A 113 7.99 -4.00 -2.85
C ALA A 113 6.92 -5.08 -2.63
N THR A 114 6.04 -5.31 -3.63
CA THR A 114 5.05 -6.37 -3.59
C THR A 114 5.70 -7.75 -3.48
N ALA A 115 6.74 -7.99 -4.27
CA ALA A 115 7.51 -9.24 -4.22
C ALA A 115 8.20 -9.44 -2.86
N TRP A 116 8.73 -8.37 -2.27
CA TRP A 116 9.29 -8.41 -0.93
C TRP A 116 8.25 -8.86 0.10
N VAL A 117 7.02 -8.33 0.03
CA VAL A 117 5.93 -8.71 0.93
C VAL A 117 5.61 -10.20 0.80
N PHE A 118 5.46 -10.73 -0.41
CA PHE A 118 5.22 -12.16 -0.63
C PHE A 118 6.31 -13.05 0.00
N LYS A 119 7.56 -12.62 -0.07
CA LYS A 119 8.71 -13.38 0.45
C LYS A 119 8.85 -13.32 1.97
N ASN A 120 8.37 -12.23 2.60
CA ASN A 120 8.72 -11.94 3.99
C ASN A 120 7.55 -11.90 4.98
N ILE A 121 6.31 -11.65 4.52
CA ILE A 121 5.19 -11.39 5.43
C ILE A 121 4.90 -12.54 6.40
N LYS A 122 5.18 -13.77 6.02
CA LYS A 122 5.06 -14.95 6.88
C LYS A 122 5.95 -14.86 8.12
N ASN A 123 7.15 -14.27 8.00
CA ASN A 123 8.08 -14.08 9.12
C ASN A 123 7.53 -13.08 10.15
N TYR A 124 6.63 -12.20 9.73
CA TYR A 124 5.92 -11.26 10.59
C TYR A 124 4.59 -11.82 11.12
N GLY A 125 4.21 -13.03 10.72
CA GLY A 125 2.99 -13.71 11.16
C GLY A 125 1.78 -13.52 10.23
N GLY A 126 1.96 -12.91 9.05
CA GLY A 126 0.91 -12.76 8.04
C GLY A 126 0.69 -14.01 7.19
N ASN A 127 -0.44 -14.04 6.50
CA ASN A 127 -0.80 -15.11 5.55
C ASN A 127 -0.40 -14.71 4.13
N GLU A 128 0.51 -15.46 3.53
CA GLU A 128 1.01 -15.23 2.16
C GLU A 128 -0.05 -15.41 1.07
N ASN A 129 -1.22 -15.98 1.39
CA ASN A 129 -2.35 -16.14 0.49
C ASN A 129 -3.41 -15.03 0.68
N LEU A 130 -3.23 -14.13 1.66
CA LEU A 130 -4.15 -13.04 1.97
C LEU A 130 -3.46 -11.68 1.82
N ILE A 131 -2.79 -11.48 0.68
CA ILE A 131 -2.10 -10.24 0.33
C ILE A 131 -2.97 -9.47 -0.66
N PHE A 132 -3.38 -8.27 -0.27
CA PHE A 132 -4.12 -7.31 -1.09
C PHE A 132 -3.20 -6.17 -1.49
N ILE A 133 -3.38 -5.65 -2.70
CA ILE A 133 -2.64 -4.50 -3.21
C ILE A 133 -3.59 -3.31 -3.36
N SER A 134 -3.17 -2.14 -2.88
CA SER A 134 -4.02 -0.97 -2.79
C SER A 134 -3.21 0.32 -2.89
N GLY A 135 -3.89 1.44 -3.03
CA GLY A 135 -3.29 2.76 -3.03
C GLY A 135 -4.26 3.82 -3.52
N HIS A 136 -3.89 5.09 -3.35
CA HIS A 136 -4.71 6.23 -3.75
C HIS A 136 -4.10 6.95 -4.96
N SER A 137 -4.94 7.36 -5.93
CA SER A 137 -4.52 8.13 -7.10
C SER A 137 -3.37 7.44 -7.87
N ALA A 138 -2.18 8.04 -7.94
CA ALA A 138 -0.98 7.40 -8.50
C ALA A 138 -0.68 6.03 -7.86
N GLY A 139 -0.91 5.87 -6.55
CA GLY A 139 -0.77 4.59 -5.86
C GLY A 139 -1.79 3.55 -6.31
N GLY A 140 -3.04 3.96 -6.56
CA GLY A 140 -4.07 3.10 -7.14
C GLY A 140 -3.71 2.65 -8.57
N TYR A 141 -3.12 3.55 -9.35
CA TYR A 141 -2.56 3.22 -10.66
C TYR A 141 -1.44 2.16 -10.55
N LEU A 142 -0.47 2.35 -9.62
CA LEU A 142 0.61 1.39 -9.39
C LEU A 142 0.07 0.01 -8.98
N ALA A 143 -0.89 -0.02 -8.05
CA ALA A 143 -1.54 -1.25 -7.63
C ALA A 143 -2.17 -2.00 -8.82
N SER A 144 -2.89 -1.27 -9.68
CA SER A 144 -3.52 -1.84 -10.88
C SER A 144 -2.48 -2.36 -11.88
N MET A 145 -1.40 -1.60 -12.14
CA MET A 145 -0.34 -2.03 -13.06
C MET A 145 0.33 -3.33 -12.60
N VAL A 146 0.72 -3.39 -11.32
CA VAL A 146 1.42 -4.58 -10.76
C VAL A 146 0.52 -5.82 -10.75
N ALA A 147 -0.76 -5.66 -10.47
CA ALA A 147 -1.68 -6.79 -10.38
C ALA A 147 -2.20 -7.28 -11.74
N LEU A 148 -2.41 -6.38 -12.69
CA LEU A 148 -2.97 -6.74 -14.00
C LEU A 148 -1.90 -7.20 -15.00
N ASN A 149 -0.76 -6.55 -15.05
CA ASN A 149 0.35 -7.00 -15.89
C ASN A 149 1.23 -8.02 -15.12
N LYS A 150 1.05 -9.31 -15.47
CA LYS A 150 1.76 -10.43 -14.83
C LYS A 150 3.29 -10.31 -14.91
N ASP A 151 3.82 -9.65 -15.94
CA ASP A 151 5.26 -9.57 -16.18
C ASP A 151 6.02 -8.86 -15.06
N TYR A 152 5.37 -7.93 -14.35
CA TYR A 152 6.00 -7.23 -13.23
C TYR A 152 6.37 -8.16 -12.08
N LEU A 153 5.45 -9.03 -11.65
CA LEU A 153 5.72 -9.99 -10.57
C LEU A 153 6.44 -11.24 -11.06
N ALA A 154 6.31 -11.60 -12.34
CA ALA A 154 7.05 -12.71 -12.94
C ALA A 154 8.58 -12.53 -12.88
N LYS A 155 9.09 -11.27 -12.92
CA LYS A 155 10.50 -10.93 -12.69
C LYS A 155 11.04 -11.47 -11.35
N TYR A 156 10.14 -11.68 -10.38
CA TYR A 156 10.45 -12.16 -9.03
C TYR A 156 10.02 -13.61 -8.80
N ASN A 157 9.63 -14.34 -9.87
CA ASN A 157 9.05 -15.70 -9.83
C ASN A 157 7.75 -15.77 -9.01
N ILE A 158 6.91 -14.74 -9.09
CA ILE A 158 5.61 -14.67 -8.42
C ILE A 158 4.52 -14.55 -9.48
N ASP A 159 3.50 -15.43 -9.40
CA ASP A 159 2.28 -15.27 -10.19
C ASP A 159 1.42 -14.17 -9.58
N ALA A 160 1.04 -13.16 -10.38
CA ALA A 160 0.19 -12.06 -9.94
C ALA A 160 -1.20 -12.54 -9.46
N ASN A 161 -1.66 -13.71 -9.90
CA ASN A 161 -2.90 -14.32 -9.44
C ASN A 161 -2.87 -14.80 -7.97
N ARG A 162 -1.70 -14.79 -7.34
CA ARG A 162 -1.57 -15.03 -5.90
C ARG A 162 -2.01 -13.85 -5.05
N LEU A 163 -2.19 -12.67 -5.63
CA LEU A 163 -2.81 -11.55 -4.93
C LEU A 163 -4.26 -11.91 -4.59
N ALA A 164 -4.66 -11.74 -3.34
CA ALA A 164 -6.03 -12.02 -2.88
C ALA A 164 -7.05 -11.00 -3.40
N GLY A 165 -6.59 -9.80 -3.77
CA GLY A 165 -7.43 -8.77 -4.39
C GLY A 165 -6.69 -7.48 -4.68
N ILE A 166 -7.35 -6.64 -5.49
CA ILE A 166 -6.88 -5.31 -5.88
C ILE A 166 -7.90 -4.28 -5.39
N ILE A 167 -7.45 -3.24 -4.69
CA ILE A 167 -8.33 -2.19 -4.14
C ILE A 167 -7.78 -0.82 -4.52
N PRO A 168 -7.92 -0.37 -5.78
CA PRO A 168 -7.39 0.90 -6.25
C PRO A 168 -8.36 2.04 -5.94
N PHE A 169 -7.96 3.01 -5.13
CA PHE A 169 -8.74 4.22 -4.89
C PHE A 169 -8.37 5.30 -5.89
N SER A 170 -9.32 5.74 -6.73
CA SER A 170 -9.14 6.81 -7.72
C SER A 170 -7.92 6.62 -8.63
N GLY A 171 -7.56 5.36 -8.93
CA GLY A 171 -6.45 5.03 -9.82
C GLY A 171 -6.80 5.28 -11.29
N HIS A 172 -5.80 5.65 -12.10
CA HIS A 172 -5.98 5.79 -13.54
C HIS A 172 -6.03 4.41 -14.20
N ALA A 173 -7.02 4.19 -15.06
CA ALA A 173 -7.10 2.97 -15.89
C ALA A 173 -6.26 3.06 -17.17
N ILE A 174 -5.95 4.27 -17.62
CA ILE A 174 -5.10 4.57 -18.79
C ILE A 174 -3.68 4.92 -18.35
N THR A 175 -2.76 5.07 -19.30
CA THR A 175 -1.38 5.53 -19.03
C THR A 175 -1.39 6.78 -18.18
N HIS A 176 -0.66 6.76 -17.08
CA HIS A 176 -0.63 7.84 -16.09
C HIS A 176 -0.16 9.16 -16.73
N PHE A 177 -0.77 10.29 -16.38
CA PHE A 177 -0.50 11.59 -17.01
C PHE A 177 0.97 12.01 -16.93
N THR A 178 1.69 11.68 -15.86
CA THR A 178 3.12 11.96 -15.74
C THR A 178 3.93 11.21 -16.79
N ILE A 179 3.63 9.92 -17.03
CA ILE A 179 4.30 9.13 -18.08
C ILE A 179 3.97 9.68 -19.46
N ARG A 180 2.70 10.07 -19.69
CA ARG A 180 2.30 10.71 -20.96
C ARG A 180 3.09 12.00 -21.20
N LYS A 181 3.21 12.84 -20.16
CA LYS A 181 3.98 14.08 -20.22
C LYS A 181 5.46 13.83 -20.54
N GLU A 182 6.08 12.85 -19.92
CA GLU A 182 7.47 12.45 -20.21
C GLU A 182 7.64 11.93 -21.64
N LYS A 183 6.63 11.27 -22.21
CA LYS A 183 6.57 10.83 -23.61
C LYS A 183 6.23 11.98 -24.61
N GLY A 184 6.02 13.21 -24.13
CA GLY A 184 5.67 14.36 -24.97
C GLY A 184 4.19 14.38 -25.43
N PHE A 185 3.30 13.59 -24.82
CA PHE A 185 1.88 13.64 -25.10
C PHE A 185 1.19 14.76 -24.33
N PRO A 186 0.19 15.43 -24.93
CA PRO A 186 -0.64 16.40 -24.21
C PRO A 186 -1.35 15.75 -23.03
N GLU A 187 -1.41 16.45 -21.89
CA GLU A 187 -1.99 15.94 -20.65
C GLU A 187 -3.47 15.51 -20.80
N TYR A 188 -4.23 16.24 -21.62
CA TYR A 188 -5.65 15.97 -21.86
C TYR A 188 -5.92 14.82 -22.84
N LYS A 189 -4.89 14.38 -23.61
CA LYS A 189 -5.07 13.32 -24.61
C LYS A 189 -4.93 11.95 -23.96
N PRO A 190 -5.95 11.08 -23.95
CA PRO A 190 -5.83 9.74 -23.40
C PRO A 190 -4.82 8.92 -24.22
N LEU A 191 -4.08 8.07 -23.53
CA LEU A 191 -3.14 7.10 -24.13
C LEU A 191 -3.37 5.75 -23.46
N ILE A 192 -3.48 4.71 -24.28
CA ILE A 192 -3.55 3.32 -23.85
C ILE A 192 -2.39 2.59 -24.51
N ASP A 193 -1.38 2.27 -23.74
CA ASP A 193 -0.17 1.57 -24.16
C ASP A 193 0.28 0.59 -23.06
N GLU A 194 1.51 0.14 -23.09
CA GLU A 194 2.11 -0.78 -22.13
C GLU A 194 2.19 -0.24 -20.68
N PHE A 195 1.81 1.03 -20.46
CA PHE A 195 1.69 1.66 -19.15
C PHE A 195 0.24 1.94 -18.76
N ALA A 196 -0.72 1.37 -19.45
CA ALA A 196 -2.14 1.51 -19.15
C ALA A 196 -2.67 0.25 -18.46
N PRO A 197 -3.19 0.30 -17.21
CA PRO A 197 -3.78 -0.87 -16.55
C PRO A 197 -4.84 -1.58 -17.40
N ILE A 198 -5.68 -0.82 -18.12
CA ILE A 198 -6.75 -1.35 -18.98
C ILE A 198 -6.22 -2.23 -20.11
N TYR A 199 -4.97 -2.01 -20.55
CA TYR A 199 -4.33 -2.82 -21.59
C TYR A 199 -4.11 -4.28 -21.15
N PHE A 200 -4.04 -4.54 -19.84
CA PHE A 200 -3.77 -5.84 -19.24
C PHE A 200 -4.98 -6.47 -18.54
N VAL A 201 -6.18 -5.95 -18.78
CA VAL A 201 -7.41 -6.53 -18.22
C VAL A 201 -7.58 -7.95 -18.76
N ARG A 202 -7.78 -8.92 -17.86
CA ARG A 202 -7.89 -10.33 -18.14
C ARG A 202 -8.90 -11.02 -17.24
N ALA A 203 -9.51 -12.10 -17.74
CA ALA A 203 -10.59 -12.81 -17.05
C ALA A 203 -10.11 -13.52 -15.75
N ASP A 204 -8.83 -13.91 -15.69
CA ASP A 204 -8.21 -14.57 -14.54
C ASP A 204 -7.50 -13.61 -13.57
N ALA A 205 -7.77 -12.31 -13.67
CA ALA A 205 -7.19 -11.32 -12.76
C ALA A 205 -7.68 -11.55 -11.30
N PRO A 206 -6.87 -11.19 -10.29
CA PRO A 206 -7.34 -11.15 -8.91
C PRO A 206 -8.60 -10.30 -8.78
N THR A 207 -9.49 -10.66 -7.84
CA THR A 207 -10.74 -9.94 -7.61
C THR A 207 -10.49 -8.44 -7.45
N ASN A 208 -11.16 -7.64 -8.27
CA ASN A 208 -11.08 -6.18 -8.18
C ASN A 208 -12.26 -5.67 -7.33
N VAL A 209 -11.96 -5.06 -6.19
CA VAL A 209 -12.96 -4.37 -5.37
C VAL A 209 -12.93 -2.91 -5.79
N VAL A 210 -13.78 -2.54 -6.75
CA VAL A 210 -13.96 -1.14 -7.18
C VAL A 210 -15.20 -0.60 -6.49
N ASP A 211 -15.04 0.43 -5.67
CA ASP A 211 -16.16 1.22 -5.14
C ASP A 211 -16.57 2.24 -6.21
N TYR A 212 -17.69 1.97 -6.88
CA TYR A 212 -18.34 2.90 -7.81
C TYR A 212 -19.32 3.80 -7.03
N ARG A 213 -18.83 4.67 -6.16
CA ARG A 213 -19.65 5.71 -5.56
C ARG A 213 -19.33 7.06 -6.15
#